data_808672fd80d00ced80dad2183afe3f4e
#
_entry.id   808672fd80d00ced80dad2183afe3f4e
#
_cell.length_a   1.000
_cell.length_b   1.000
_cell.length_c   1.000
_cell.angle_alpha   90.00
_cell.angle_beta   90.00
_cell.angle_gamma   90.00
#
_symmetry.space_group_name_H-M   'P 1'
#
loop_
_entity.id
_entity.type
_entity.pdbx_description
1 polymer ?
#
loop_
_entity_poly.entity_id
_entity_poly.type
_entity_poly.pdbx_seq_one_letter_code
_entity_poly.pdbx_strand_id
1 'polypeptide(L)'
;MKRSPMKRTGFKRPEPKPFALADRKTTLRRRAKKPTVAEGSKYLAACRGETCFLREICLGEASPDIVVPCHSNQSKHGKGGAKKADHIYTVPGCYWCHTWLDQGSAPREEKFAVWDRAYENWAPVRARKMDKDAA
;
A
#
# COMPACT_ATOMS: atom_id res chain seq x y z
N MET A 1 -47.69 -12.20 32.47
CA MET A 1 -46.51 -13.06 32.22
C MET A 1 -45.38 -12.63 33.14
N LYS A 2 -44.96 -13.47 34.09
CA LYS A 2 -43.84 -13.19 34.97
C LYS A 2 -42.54 -13.52 34.20
N ARG A 3 -41.70 -12.51 33.96
CA ARG A 3 -40.38 -12.72 33.34
C ARG A 3 -39.44 -13.36 34.35
N SER A 4 -38.96 -14.56 34.06
CA SER A 4 -37.92 -15.22 34.86
C SER A 4 -36.61 -14.42 34.77
N PRO A 5 -35.93 -14.11 35.89
CA PRO A 5 -34.65 -13.42 35.83
C PRO A 5 -33.62 -14.30 35.16
N MET A 6 -32.98 -13.79 34.10
CA MET A 6 -31.84 -14.47 33.46
C MET A 6 -30.70 -14.53 34.46
N LYS A 7 -30.26 -15.73 34.81
CA LYS A 7 -28.99 -15.94 35.54
C LYS A 7 -27.84 -15.45 34.70
N ARG A 8 -27.20 -14.36 35.10
CA ARG A 8 -25.92 -13.94 34.52
C ARG A 8 -24.87 -14.97 34.94
N THR A 9 -24.53 -15.89 34.05
CA THR A 9 -23.31 -16.69 34.18
C THR A 9 -22.14 -15.76 33.85
N GLY A 10 -21.47 -15.27 34.90
CA GLY A 10 -20.24 -14.50 34.72
C GLY A 10 -19.20 -15.34 33.99
N PHE A 11 -18.51 -14.74 33.03
CA PHE A 11 -17.35 -15.37 32.40
C PHE A 11 -16.36 -15.76 33.53
N LYS A 12 -16.17 -17.06 33.76
CA LYS A 12 -15.07 -17.52 34.60
C LYS A 12 -13.77 -17.16 33.92
N ARG A 13 -13.07 -16.16 34.48
CA ARG A 13 -11.72 -15.83 34.05
C ARG A 13 -10.86 -17.09 34.30
N PRO A 14 -10.20 -17.67 33.28
CA PRO A 14 -9.30 -18.78 33.50
C PRO A 14 -8.21 -18.33 34.49
N GLU A 15 -7.89 -19.21 35.45
CA GLU A 15 -6.78 -19.00 36.36
C GLU A 15 -5.51 -18.60 35.59
N PRO A 16 -4.82 -17.53 35.99
CA PRO A 16 -3.58 -17.12 35.31
C PRO A 16 -2.59 -18.26 35.45
N LYS A 17 -2.26 -18.90 34.35
CA LYS A 17 -1.17 -19.89 34.33
C LYS A 17 0.09 -19.19 34.85
N PRO A 18 0.86 -19.80 35.76
CA PRO A 18 2.11 -19.22 36.19
C PRO A 18 2.98 -18.99 34.96
N PHE A 19 3.16 -17.74 34.64
CA PHE A 19 3.85 -17.31 33.43
C PHE A 19 5.32 -17.25 33.77
N ALA A 20 6.07 -18.27 33.42
CA ALA A 20 7.52 -18.25 33.50
C ALA A 20 8.02 -17.23 32.43
N LEU A 21 8.13 -15.97 32.84
CA LEU A 21 8.75 -14.89 32.05
C LEU A 21 10.20 -15.23 31.67
N ALA A 22 10.83 -16.15 32.40
CA ALA A 22 12.22 -16.57 32.21
C ALA A 22 12.44 -17.35 30.87
N ASP A 23 11.40 -18.01 30.34
CA ASP A 23 11.56 -18.87 29.15
C ASP A 23 11.18 -18.21 27.84
N ARG A 24 10.68 -16.98 27.84
CA ARG A 24 10.46 -16.22 26.66
C ARG A 24 11.73 -15.54 26.17
N LYS A 25 12.53 -16.23 25.42
CA LYS A 25 13.50 -15.61 24.48
C LYS A 25 12.72 -14.93 23.35
N THR A 26 11.92 -13.91 23.69
CA THR A 26 11.38 -13.01 22.68
C THR A 26 12.51 -12.09 22.26
N THR A 27 13.20 -12.48 21.21
CA THR A 27 13.97 -11.52 20.44
C THR A 27 12.96 -10.48 19.92
N LEU A 28 12.87 -9.36 20.62
CA LEU A 28 12.18 -8.17 20.12
C LEU A 28 12.90 -7.76 18.83
N ARG A 29 12.48 -8.31 17.71
CA ARG A 29 12.90 -7.79 16.41
C ARG A 29 12.45 -6.33 16.38
N ARG A 30 13.39 -5.41 16.49
CA ARG A 30 13.15 -3.99 16.22
C ARG A 30 12.47 -3.91 14.85
N ARG A 31 11.18 -3.59 14.83
CA ARG A 31 10.49 -3.28 13.58
C ARG A 31 11.26 -2.14 12.91
N ALA A 32 11.66 -2.33 11.66
CA ALA A 32 12.22 -1.25 10.86
C ALA A 32 11.26 -0.06 10.95
N LYS A 33 11.82 1.12 11.26
CA LYS A 33 11.06 2.37 11.36
C LYS A 33 10.42 2.61 9.98
N LYS A 34 9.10 2.74 9.95
CA LYS A 34 8.43 3.10 8.69
C LYS A 34 8.80 4.51 8.31
N PRO A 35 9.00 4.78 6.99
CA PRO A 35 9.24 6.14 6.54
C PRO A 35 8.09 7.05 6.95
N THR A 36 8.41 8.28 7.34
CA THR A 36 7.42 9.29 7.68
C THR A 36 6.65 9.72 6.44
N VAL A 37 5.50 10.36 6.63
CA VAL A 37 4.71 10.93 5.52
C VAL A 37 5.54 11.94 4.71
N ALA A 38 6.38 12.73 5.39
CA ALA A 38 7.27 13.69 4.73
C ALA A 38 8.32 13.00 3.84
N GLU A 39 8.94 11.93 4.34
CA GLU A 39 9.91 11.13 3.56
C GLU A 39 9.26 10.45 2.35
N GLY A 40 7.99 10.07 2.46
CA GLY A 40 7.24 9.45 1.37
C GLY A 40 6.69 10.42 0.33
N SER A 41 6.42 11.67 0.71
CA SER A 41 5.74 12.66 -0.15
C SER A 41 6.52 13.00 -1.43
N LYS A 42 7.84 12.93 -1.39
CA LYS A 42 8.71 13.14 -2.55
C LYS A 42 8.44 12.15 -3.69
N TYR A 43 8.10 10.91 -3.37
CA TYR A 43 7.76 9.89 -4.37
C TYR A 43 6.41 10.19 -5.04
N LEU A 44 5.45 10.70 -4.28
CA LEU A 44 4.16 11.13 -4.81
C LEU A 44 4.32 12.35 -5.71
N ALA A 45 5.11 13.32 -5.29
CA ALA A 45 5.39 14.53 -6.06
C ALA A 45 6.10 14.20 -7.38
N ALA A 46 7.00 13.23 -7.40
CA ALA A 46 7.72 12.81 -8.60
C ALA A 46 6.79 12.30 -9.71
N CYS A 47 5.65 11.70 -9.36
CA CYS A 47 4.67 11.19 -10.33
C CYS A 47 3.89 12.30 -11.05
N ARG A 48 3.82 13.50 -10.51
CA ARG A 48 3.02 14.58 -11.09
C ARG A 48 3.68 15.16 -12.33
N GLY A 49 2.86 15.46 -13.34
CA GLY A 49 3.32 16.01 -14.61
C GLY A 49 4.05 15.01 -15.51
N GLU A 50 4.04 13.75 -15.16
CA GLU A 50 4.61 12.67 -15.96
C GLU A 50 3.59 12.08 -16.93
N THR A 51 4.06 11.29 -17.89
CA THR A 51 3.19 10.48 -18.73
C THR A 51 2.65 9.27 -17.95
N CYS A 52 1.55 8.71 -18.38
CA CYS A 52 1.01 7.50 -17.79
C CYS A 52 1.92 6.29 -18.07
N PHE A 53 2.46 5.67 -17.03
CA PHE A 53 3.31 4.46 -17.15
C PHE A 53 2.50 3.16 -17.15
N LEU A 54 1.26 3.18 -16.65
CA LEU A 54 0.37 2.01 -16.70
C LEU A 54 -0.03 1.68 -18.14
N ARG A 55 -0.42 2.66 -18.95
CA ARG A 55 -0.69 2.56 -20.39
C ARG A 55 -1.68 1.46 -20.79
N GLU A 56 -2.55 1.04 -19.89
CA GLU A 56 -3.47 -0.07 -20.15
C GLU A 56 -4.70 0.38 -20.92
N ILE A 57 -5.33 1.47 -20.47
CA ILE A 57 -6.54 2.02 -21.09
C ILE A 57 -6.19 3.18 -22.04
N CYS A 58 -5.30 4.07 -21.63
CA CYS A 58 -4.94 5.27 -22.39
C CYS A 58 -3.93 5.01 -23.51
N LEU A 59 -3.29 3.83 -23.54
CA LEU A 59 -2.24 3.46 -24.51
C LEU A 59 -1.09 4.49 -24.61
N GLY A 60 -0.89 5.28 -23.55
CA GLY A 60 0.13 6.32 -23.48
C GLY A 60 -0.30 7.70 -23.98
N GLU A 61 -1.55 7.87 -24.41
CA GLU A 61 -2.08 9.13 -24.96
C GLU A 61 -2.71 10.07 -23.92
N ALA A 62 -2.69 9.70 -22.63
CA ALA A 62 -3.26 10.51 -21.56
C ALA A 62 -2.46 11.81 -21.36
N SER A 63 -3.19 12.93 -21.19
CA SER A 63 -2.58 14.20 -20.82
C SER A 63 -1.88 14.09 -19.47
N PRO A 64 -0.68 14.71 -19.28
CA PRO A 64 0.02 14.74 -18.01
C PRO A 64 -0.80 15.35 -16.85
N ASP A 65 -1.76 16.21 -17.15
CA ASP A 65 -2.59 16.89 -16.14
C ASP A 65 -3.48 15.93 -15.35
N ILE A 66 -3.85 14.79 -15.96
CA ILE A 66 -4.69 13.77 -15.32
C ILE A 66 -3.89 12.61 -14.72
N VAL A 67 -2.57 12.72 -14.69
CA VAL A 67 -1.69 11.70 -14.14
C VAL A 67 -1.53 11.91 -12.64
N VAL A 68 -1.77 10.85 -11.89
CA VAL A 68 -1.71 10.82 -10.42
C VAL A 68 -0.82 9.67 -9.96
N PRO A 69 -0.28 9.73 -8.73
CA PRO A 69 0.45 8.59 -8.17
C PRO A 69 -0.49 7.42 -7.87
N CYS A 70 -0.23 6.27 -8.50
CA CYS A 70 -0.97 5.03 -8.32
C CYS A 70 -0.18 4.09 -7.41
N HIS A 71 -0.69 3.86 -6.20
CA HIS A 71 -0.06 2.93 -5.26
C HIS A 71 -0.21 1.48 -5.72
N SER A 72 0.76 0.66 -5.35
CA SER A 72 0.65 -0.79 -5.48
C SER A 72 -0.51 -1.35 -4.64
N ASN A 73 -1.20 -2.34 -5.18
CA ASN A 73 -2.23 -3.10 -4.46
C ASN A 73 -1.69 -4.43 -3.90
N GLN A 74 -0.37 -4.61 -3.90
CA GLN A 74 0.29 -5.85 -3.48
C GLN A 74 0.68 -5.79 -2.00
N SER A 75 0.42 -6.87 -1.27
CA SER A 75 0.75 -6.96 0.16
C SER A 75 2.26 -6.90 0.44
N LYS A 76 3.08 -7.40 -0.47
CA LYS A 76 4.56 -7.31 -0.38
C LYS A 76 5.06 -5.86 -0.33
N HIS A 77 4.28 -4.90 -0.81
CA HIS A 77 4.58 -3.47 -0.80
C HIS A 77 3.95 -2.72 0.40
N GLY A 78 3.41 -3.45 1.37
CA GLY A 78 2.81 -2.88 2.56
C GLY A 78 1.31 -2.60 2.49
N LYS A 79 0.64 -2.99 1.39
CA LYS A 79 -0.82 -2.91 1.26
C LYS A 79 -1.49 -3.90 2.22
N GLY A 80 -2.47 -3.43 2.98
CA GLY A 80 -3.24 -4.29 3.87
C GLY A 80 -4.54 -3.64 4.33
N GLY A 81 -5.67 -4.25 4.03
CA GLY A 81 -6.98 -3.69 4.36
C GLY A 81 -7.15 -2.25 3.87
N ALA A 82 -7.46 -1.34 4.78
CA ALA A 82 -7.55 0.09 4.49
C ALA A 82 -6.19 0.81 4.33
N LYS A 83 -5.08 0.13 4.64
CA LYS A 83 -3.75 0.71 4.56
C LYS A 83 -3.23 0.65 3.12
N LYS A 84 -2.79 1.79 2.59
CA LYS A 84 -2.11 1.87 1.30
C LYS A 84 -0.69 1.31 1.38
N ALA A 85 -0.15 0.87 0.24
CA ALA A 85 1.25 0.54 0.11
C ALA A 85 2.15 1.75 0.44
N ASP A 86 3.42 1.49 0.77
CA ASP A 86 4.37 2.57 1.04
C ASP A 86 4.54 3.47 -0.21
N HIS A 87 4.79 4.75 0.00
CA HIS A 87 4.81 5.75 -1.09
C HIS A 87 5.90 5.53 -2.14
N ILE A 88 6.97 4.82 -1.76
CA ILE A 88 8.01 4.41 -2.73
C ILE A 88 7.43 3.49 -3.83
N TYR A 89 6.38 2.74 -3.52
CA TYR A 89 5.70 1.84 -4.45
C TYR A 89 4.52 2.55 -5.12
N THR A 90 4.83 3.60 -5.86
CA THR A 90 3.91 4.36 -6.68
C THR A 90 4.41 4.51 -8.10
N VAL A 91 3.50 4.51 -9.04
CA VAL A 91 3.76 4.76 -10.46
C VAL A 91 2.86 5.87 -10.98
N PRO A 92 3.31 6.68 -11.95
CA PRO A 92 2.42 7.63 -12.61
C PRO A 92 1.37 6.89 -13.44
N GLY A 93 0.11 7.12 -13.17
CA GLY A 93 -1.01 6.56 -13.93
C GLY A 93 -2.09 7.61 -14.15
N CYS A 94 -2.69 7.63 -15.35
CA CYS A 94 -3.80 8.50 -15.61
C CYS A 94 -5.06 8.03 -14.88
N TYR A 95 -6.06 8.91 -14.81
CA TYR A 95 -7.34 8.59 -14.17
C TYR A 95 -7.96 7.26 -14.66
N TRP A 96 -7.95 7.03 -15.97
CA TRP A 96 -8.54 5.83 -16.57
C TRP A 96 -7.82 4.55 -16.21
N CYS A 97 -6.49 4.56 -16.31
CA CYS A 97 -5.65 3.41 -15.93
C CYS A 97 -5.68 3.14 -14.44
N HIS A 98 -5.72 4.19 -13.61
CA HIS A 98 -5.87 4.08 -12.17
C HIS A 98 -7.21 3.45 -11.77
N THR A 99 -8.30 3.90 -12.39
CA THR A 99 -9.63 3.32 -12.16
C THR A 99 -9.67 1.86 -12.60
N TRP A 100 -9.08 1.52 -13.74
CA TRP A 100 -8.95 0.13 -14.18
C TRP A 100 -8.18 -0.73 -13.17
N LEU A 101 -7.07 -0.21 -12.64
CA LEU A 101 -6.24 -0.91 -11.65
C LEU A 101 -7.01 -1.23 -10.38
N ASP A 102 -7.76 -0.26 -9.85
CA ASP A 102 -8.45 -0.39 -8.57
C ASP A 102 -9.81 -1.08 -8.69
N GLN A 103 -10.58 -0.80 -9.73
CA GLN A 103 -11.98 -1.19 -9.87
C GLN A 103 -12.28 -2.00 -11.13
N GLY A 104 -11.34 -2.16 -12.04
CA GLY A 104 -11.52 -2.93 -13.26
C GLY A 104 -11.81 -4.40 -12.99
N SER A 105 -12.49 -5.07 -13.95
CA SER A 105 -12.88 -6.48 -13.86
C SER A 105 -11.74 -7.47 -14.16
N ALA A 106 -10.56 -6.98 -14.57
CA ALA A 106 -9.41 -7.84 -14.87
C ALA A 106 -8.96 -8.65 -13.64
N PRO A 107 -8.42 -9.86 -13.85
CA PRO A 107 -7.85 -10.67 -12.78
C PRO A 107 -6.76 -9.93 -12.00
N ARG A 108 -6.62 -10.25 -10.71
CA ARG A 108 -5.63 -9.63 -9.83
C ARG A 108 -4.20 -9.77 -10.37
N GLU A 109 -3.88 -10.95 -10.87
CA GLU A 109 -2.56 -11.28 -11.40
C GLU A 109 -2.20 -10.41 -12.61
N GLU A 110 -3.15 -10.16 -13.48
CA GLU A 110 -2.99 -9.28 -14.64
C GLU A 110 -2.74 -7.83 -14.20
N LYS A 111 -3.52 -7.33 -13.27
CA LYS A 111 -3.34 -5.99 -12.69
C LYS A 111 -1.97 -5.85 -12.02
N PHE A 112 -1.51 -6.86 -11.30
CA PHE A 112 -0.19 -6.86 -10.68
C PHE A 112 0.93 -6.86 -11.71
N ALA A 113 0.80 -7.65 -12.77
CA ALA A 113 1.78 -7.69 -13.85
C ALA A 113 1.90 -6.33 -14.57
N VAL A 114 0.77 -5.68 -14.85
CA VAL A 114 0.75 -4.33 -15.45
C VAL A 114 1.42 -3.30 -14.53
N TRP A 115 1.12 -3.33 -13.24
CA TRP A 115 1.72 -2.42 -12.27
C TRP A 115 3.23 -2.68 -12.12
N ASP A 116 3.66 -3.92 -12.03
CA ASP A 116 5.07 -4.31 -11.90
C ASP A 116 5.88 -3.84 -13.13
N ARG A 117 5.37 -4.06 -14.33
CA ARG A 117 5.96 -3.56 -15.57
C ARG A 117 6.09 -2.02 -15.57
N ALA A 118 5.02 -1.33 -15.15
CA ALA A 118 5.05 0.11 -15.04
C ALA A 118 6.10 0.59 -14.02
N TYR A 119 6.23 -0.10 -12.90
CA TYR A 119 7.20 0.22 -11.87
C TYR A 119 8.65 0.00 -12.33
N GLU A 120 8.92 -1.10 -13.01
CA GLU A 120 10.25 -1.39 -13.58
C GLU A 120 10.70 -0.29 -14.55
N ASN A 121 9.79 0.22 -15.38
CA ASN A 121 10.06 1.31 -16.30
C ASN A 121 10.16 2.68 -15.61
N TRP A 122 9.38 2.91 -14.58
CA TRP A 122 9.32 4.17 -13.86
C TRP A 122 10.47 4.37 -12.87
N ALA A 123 10.86 3.35 -12.12
CA ALA A 123 11.85 3.47 -11.05
C ALA A 123 13.15 4.16 -11.49
N PRO A 124 13.79 3.81 -12.64
CA PRO A 124 15.00 4.49 -13.10
C PRO A 124 14.73 5.95 -13.54
N VAL A 125 13.58 6.23 -14.13
CA VAL A 125 13.18 7.60 -14.50
C VAL A 125 13.00 8.46 -13.27
N ARG A 126 12.31 7.92 -12.26
CA ARG A 126 12.13 8.57 -10.96
C ARG A 126 13.46 8.89 -10.28
N ALA A 127 14.37 7.93 -10.23
CA ALA A 127 15.68 8.12 -9.63
C ALA A 127 16.43 9.29 -10.26
N ARG A 128 16.49 9.35 -11.58
CA ARG A 128 17.13 10.45 -12.32
C ARG A 128 16.44 11.80 -12.07
N LYS A 129 15.10 11.82 -11.97
CA LYS A 129 14.33 13.02 -11.69
C LYS A 129 14.64 13.54 -10.28
N MET A 130 14.63 12.67 -9.29
CA MET A 130 14.89 13.02 -7.90
C MET A 130 16.35 13.47 -7.67
N ASP A 131 17.31 12.90 -8.39
CA ASP A 131 18.71 13.32 -8.34
C ASP A 131 18.89 14.75 -8.89
N LYS A 132 18.16 15.12 -9.95
CA LYS A 132 18.17 16.48 -10.50
C LYS A 132 17.54 17.48 -9.55
N ASP A 133 16.46 17.11 -8.87
CA ASP A 133 15.77 17.96 -7.90
C ASP A 133 16.58 18.18 -6.61
N ALA A 134 17.53 17.27 -6.30
CA ALA A 134 18.44 17.37 -5.16
C ALA A 134 19.70 18.20 -5.45
N ALA A 135 20.00 18.46 -6.71
CA ALA A 135 21.15 19.28 -7.15
C ALA A 135 20.78 20.76 -7.20
#